data_e405d56efb9f37d00bc2a9f0c5be4b46
#
_entry.id   e405d56efb9f37d00bc2a9f0c5be4b46
#
_cell.length_a   1.000
_cell.length_b   1.000
_cell.length_c   1.000
_cell.angle_alpha   90.00
_cell.angle_beta   90.00
_cell.angle_gamma   90.00
#
_symmetry.space_group_name_H-M   'P 1'
#
loop_
_entity.id
_entity.type
_entity.pdbx_description
1 polymer ?
#
loop_
_entity_poly.entity_id
_entity_poly.type
_entity_poly.pdbx_seq_one_letter_code
_entity_poly.pdbx_strand_id
1 'polypeptide(L)'
;MTHQFRTTTPVRSYTGEQKKDYHQYKEQLASDFNHRCGYTDCQDHWFGGQRTFQIDHLQPWSKYPNRKNDYSNLVYCCSYVNRAKSDDDNPNYLDPCDNDYNNHFFRDKDGCIHGKTEQGMFMAKQMCLSLRRYAIMWNLEQLEIRIDRIRQVLKQKPELNPILSELLSKHYDYVKSLRLHQ
;
A
#
# COMPACT_ATOMS: atom_id res chain seq x y z
N MET A 1 9.19 15.55 11.41
CA MET A 1 8.49 15.80 10.13
C MET A 1 7.54 14.63 9.87
N THR A 2 6.38 14.91 9.30
CA THR A 2 5.43 13.91 8.85
C THR A 2 5.43 13.88 7.31
N HIS A 3 5.12 12.72 6.73
CA HIS A 3 5.02 12.53 5.29
C HIS A 3 3.58 12.23 4.89
N GLN A 4 3.24 12.50 3.63
CA GLN A 4 1.98 12.05 3.06
C GLN A 4 1.88 10.53 3.12
N PHE A 5 0.67 10.02 3.31
CA PHE A 5 0.41 8.59 3.32
C PHE A 5 0.68 7.96 1.94
N ARG A 6 0.16 8.60 0.86
CA ARG A 6 0.31 8.17 -0.54
C ARG A 6 0.44 9.36 -1.47
N THR A 7 0.97 9.12 -2.66
CA THR A 7 1.09 10.14 -3.72
C THR A 7 -0.10 10.16 -4.67
N THR A 8 -0.78 9.03 -4.87
CA THR A 8 -1.90 8.87 -5.80
C THR A 8 -3.02 8.07 -5.16
N THR A 9 -4.26 8.54 -5.34
CA THR A 9 -5.45 7.78 -4.98
C THR A 9 -5.76 6.77 -6.10
N PRO A 10 -5.99 5.47 -5.79
CA PRO A 10 -6.37 4.50 -6.80
C PRO A 10 -7.74 4.84 -7.38
N VAL A 11 -7.93 4.48 -8.65
CA VAL A 11 -9.19 4.74 -9.37
C VAL A 11 -9.66 3.46 -10.02
N ARG A 12 -10.85 3.00 -9.68
CA ARG A 12 -11.47 1.86 -10.34
C ARG A 12 -11.91 2.24 -11.76
N SER A 13 -11.28 1.66 -12.76
CA SER A 13 -11.49 2.02 -14.17
C SER A 13 -12.36 1.03 -14.96
N TYR A 14 -12.73 -0.10 -14.36
CA TYR A 14 -13.51 -1.12 -15.05
C TYR A 14 -14.96 -0.68 -15.30
N THR A 15 -15.35 -0.63 -16.58
CA THR A 15 -16.69 -0.21 -17.03
C THR A 15 -17.43 -1.31 -17.83
N GLY A 16 -16.84 -2.52 -17.90
CA GLY A 16 -17.45 -3.64 -18.61
C GLY A 16 -18.57 -4.32 -17.86
N GLU A 17 -19.15 -5.35 -18.45
CA GLU A 17 -20.16 -6.19 -17.78
C GLU A 17 -19.62 -6.86 -16.52
N GLN A 18 -20.48 -7.02 -15.51
CA GLN A 18 -20.12 -7.68 -14.27
C GLN A 18 -19.65 -9.11 -14.52
N LYS A 19 -18.45 -9.44 -14.07
CA LYS A 19 -17.90 -10.79 -14.19
C LYS A 19 -18.60 -11.76 -13.22
N LYS A 20 -18.65 -13.03 -13.63
CA LYS A 20 -19.29 -14.09 -12.81
C LYS A 20 -18.48 -14.47 -11.58
N ASP A 21 -17.18 -14.21 -11.58
CA ASP A 21 -16.25 -14.49 -10.49
C ASP A 21 -15.33 -13.29 -10.27
N TYR A 22 -15.32 -12.75 -9.06
CA TYR A 22 -14.51 -11.58 -8.70
C TYR A 22 -13.00 -11.81 -8.88
N HIS A 23 -12.51 -13.04 -8.83
CA HIS A 23 -11.10 -13.34 -9.09
C HIS A 23 -10.65 -12.94 -10.50
N GLN A 24 -11.57 -12.90 -11.47
CA GLN A 24 -11.30 -12.47 -12.84
C GLN A 24 -10.93 -10.98 -12.96
N TYR A 25 -11.17 -10.18 -11.91
CA TYR A 25 -10.77 -8.77 -11.86
C TYR A 25 -9.33 -8.55 -11.37
N LYS A 26 -8.60 -9.62 -11.01
CA LYS A 26 -7.30 -9.51 -10.35
C LYS A 26 -6.30 -8.62 -11.07
N GLU A 27 -6.16 -8.79 -12.37
CA GLU A 27 -5.24 -8.01 -13.20
C GLU A 27 -5.67 -6.55 -13.31
N GLN A 28 -6.97 -6.32 -13.53
CA GLN A 28 -7.51 -4.98 -13.62
C GLN A 28 -7.37 -4.24 -12.29
N LEU A 29 -7.67 -4.89 -11.17
CA LEU A 29 -7.48 -4.30 -9.85
C LEU A 29 -6.01 -3.99 -9.57
N ALA A 30 -5.08 -4.89 -9.92
CA ALA A 30 -3.65 -4.61 -9.77
C ALA A 30 -3.24 -3.34 -10.54
N SER A 31 -3.73 -3.18 -11.78
CA SER A 31 -3.50 -1.98 -12.59
C SER A 31 -4.12 -0.73 -11.98
N ASP A 32 -5.41 -0.77 -11.60
CA ASP A 32 -6.15 0.36 -11.03
C ASP A 32 -5.56 0.84 -9.71
N PHE A 33 -4.96 -0.07 -8.95
CA PHE A 33 -4.24 0.22 -7.71
C PHE A 33 -2.73 0.44 -7.90
N ASN A 34 -2.25 0.57 -9.14
CA ASN A 34 -0.82 0.78 -9.47
C ASN A 34 0.09 -0.25 -8.80
N HIS A 35 -0.34 -1.52 -8.73
CA HIS A 35 0.35 -2.60 -8.02
C HIS A 35 0.62 -2.32 -6.54
N ARG A 36 -0.23 -1.51 -5.90
CA ARG A 36 -0.13 -1.14 -4.48
C ARG A 36 -1.31 -1.63 -3.67
N CYS A 37 -1.06 -1.96 -2.43
CA CYS A 37 -2.12 -2.28 -1.48
C CYS A 37 -2.99 -1.03 -1.22
N GLY A 38 -4.30 -1.14 -1.43
CA GLY A 38 -5.23 -0.03 -1.21
C GLY A 38 -5.20 0.53 0.21
N TYR A 39 -4.79 -0.27 1.19
CA TYR A 39 -4.81 0.09 2.61
C TYR A 39 -3.45 0.52 3.17
N THR A 40 -2.32 0.01 2.65
CA THR A 40 -0.98 0.32 3.18
C THR A 40 -0.13 1.14 2.23
N ASP A 41 -0.54 1.23 0.97
CA ASP A 41 0.22 1.82 -0.14
C ASP A 41 1.56 1.12 -0.44
N CYS A 42 1.82 -0.05 0.12
CA CYS A 42 3.00 -0.84 -0.20
C CYS A 42 2.85 -1.55 -1.54
N GLN A 43 3.92 -1.57 -2.34
CA GLN A 43 3.93 -2.26 -3.63
C GLN A 43 3.89 -3.79 -3.45
N ASP A 44 3.23 -4.47 -4.39
CA ASP A 44 3.03 -5.92 -4.33
C ASP A 44 4.34 -6.72 -4.46
N HIS A 45 5.35 -6.18 -5.18
CA HIS A 45 6.63 -6.86 -5.35
C HIS A 45 7.36 -7.15 -4.02
N TRP A 46 7.14 -6.34 -2.98
CA TRP A 46 7.68 -6.58 -1.64
C TRP A 46 7.08 -7.82 -0.96
N PHE A 47 5.99 -8.35 -1.48
CA PHE A 47 5.27 -9.52 -0.97
C PHE A 47 5.34 -10.73 -1.89
N GLY A 48 6.09 -10.65 -3.00
CA GLY A 48 6.19 -11.70 -4.01
C GLY A 48 5.34 -11.45 -5.26
N GLY A 49 4.88 -10.20 -5.46
CA GLY A 49 4.15 -9.74 -6.62
C GLY A 49 2.64 -9.94 -6.57
N GLN A 50 1.98 -9.67 -7.67
CA GLN A 50 0.52 -9.69 -7.81
C GLN A 50 -0.13 -11.01 -7.33
N ARG A 51 0.55 -12.15 -7.47
CA ARG A 51 0.01 -13.47 -7.11
C ARG A 51 -0.23 -13.61 -5.61
N THR A 52 0.54 -12.91 -4.78
CA THR A 52 0.45 -12.98 -3.31
C THR A 52 -0.55 -12.00 -2.72
N PHE A 53 -0.94 -10.98 -3.49
CA PHE A 53 -1.99 -10.06 -3.08
C PHE A 53 -3.36 -10.72 -3.19
N GLN A 54 -4.30 -10.20 -2.44
CA GLN A 54 -5.68 -10.67 -2.39
C GLN A 54 -6.64 -9.60 -2.87
N ILE A 55 -7.87 -10.00 -3.12
CA ILE A 55 -8.99 -9.11 -3.36
C ILE A 55 -9.81 -9.10 -2.08
N ASP A 56 -9.85 -7.95 -1.41
CA ASP A 56 -10.75 -7.73 -0.29
C ASP A 56 -12.10 -7.21 -0.80
N HIS A 57 -13.16 -7.57 -0.08
CA HIS A 57 -14.47 -6.96 -0.24
C HIS A 57 -14.64 -5.90 0.83
N LEU A 58 -14.74 -4.62 0.45
CA LEU A 58 -14.92 -3.52 1.39
C LEU A 58 -16.13 -3.79 2.30
N GLN A 59 -17.26 -4.17 1.70
CA GLN A 59 -18.40 -4.79 2.38
C GLN A 59 -18.31 -6.32 2.18
N PRO A 60 -18.11 -7.09 3.27
CA PRO A 60 -17.89 -8.53 3.20
C PRO A 60 -19.01 -9.27 2.47
N TRP A 61 -18.66 -10.13 1.52
CA TRP A 61 -19.66 -10.88 0.74
C TRP A 61 -20.47 -11.86 1.59
N SER A 62 -19.96 -12.28 2.75
CA SER A 62 -20.71 -13.08 3.73
C SER A 62 -21.97 -12.37 4.23
N LYS A 63 -21.92 -11.04 4.33
CA LYS A 63 -23.03 -10.18 4.77
C LYS A 63 -23.75 -9.49 3.59
N TYR A 64 -23.03 -9.27 2.49
CA TYR A 64 -23.51 -8.58 1.28
C TYR A 64 -23.30 -9.45 0.03
N PRO A 65 -24.00 -10.60 -0.10
CA PRO A 65 -23.76 -11.58 -1.17
C PRO A 65 -23.98 -11.00 -2.57
N ASN A 66 -24.89 -10.03 -2.71
CA ASN A 66 -25.17 -9.34 -3.97
C ASN A 66 -23.99 -8.47 -4.45
N ARG A 67 -23.06 -8.10 -3.55
CA ARG A 67 -21.90 -7.30 -3.87
C ARG A 67 -20.61 -8.14 -4.02
N LYS A 68 -20.74 -9.48 -4.04
CA LYS A 68 -19.59 -10.38 -4.17
C LYS A 68 -18.79 -10.12 -5.45
N ASN A 69 -19.47 -9.90 -6.57
CA ASN A 69 -18.83 -9.68 -7.86
C ASN A 69 -18.92 -8.21 -8.32
N ASP A 70 -19.34 -7.31 -7.45
CA ASP A 70 -19.41 -5.89 -7.72
C ASP A 70 -17.99 -5.27 -7.66
N TYR A 71 -17.50 -4.81 -8.83
CA TYR A 71 -16.15 -4.24 -8.95
C TYR A 71 -15.93 -3.04 -8.02
N SER A 72 -16.96 -2.24 -7.78
CA SER A 72 -16.90 -1.08 -6.89
C SER A 72 -16.69 -1.46 -5.42
N ASN A 73 -16.92 -2.72 -5.06
CA ASN A 73 -16.73 -3.27 -3.72
C ASN A 73 -15.36 -3.93 -3.51
N LEU A 74 -14.54 -4.00 -4.56
CA LEU A 74 -13.29 -4.76 -4.52
C LEU A 74 -12.08 -3.87 -4.28
N VAL A 75 -11.16 -4.34 -3.44
CA VAL A 75 -9.92 -3.65 -3.09
C VAL A 75 -8.73 -4.58 -3.29
N TYR A 76 -7.72 -4.12 -4.02
CA TYR A 76 -6.44 -4.83 -4.17
C TYR A 76 -5.59 -4.64 -2.92
N CYS A 77 -5.23 -5.71 -2.22
CA CYS A 77 -4.53 -5.57 -0.95
C CYS A 77 -3.60 -6.75 -0.61
N CYS A 78 -2.67 -6.51 0.30
CA CYS A 78 -1.82 -7.57 0.84
C CYS A 78 -2.61 -8.50 1.79
N SER A 79 -2.20 -9.75 1.86
CA SER A 79 -2.88 -10.80 2.63
C SER A 79 -2.96 -10.52 4.13
N TYR A 80 -2.00 -9.79 4.69
CA TYR A 80 -2.00 -9.44 6.12
C TYR A 80 -3.17 -8.54 6.49
N VAL A 81 -3.36 -7.47 5.71
CA VAL A 81 -4.45 -6.51 5.94
C VAL A 81 -5.79 -7.15 5.68
N ASN A 82 -5.91 -7.96 4.61
CA ASN A 82 -7.14 -8.67 4.30
C ASN A 82 -7.56 -9.61 5.43
N ARG A 83 -6.63 -10.37 5.97
CA ARG A 83 -6.91 -11.26 7.12
C ARG A 83 -7.25 -10.49 8.39
N ALA A 84 -6.59 -9.34 8.63
CA ALA A 84 -6.88 -8.52 9.81
C ALA A 84 -8.27 -7.90 9.76
N LYS A 85 -8.72 -7.48 8.57
CA LYS A 85 -10.08 -6.96 8.35
C LYS A 85 -11.12 -8.09 8.41
N SER A 86 -10.82 -9.25 7.79
CA SER A 86 -11.75 -10.40 7.73
C SER A 86 -13.14 -10.00 7.18
N ASP A 87 -14.20 -10.46 7.83
CA ASP A 87 -15.61 -10.17 7.50
C ASP A 87 -16.22 -9.03 8.35
N ASP A 88 -15.36 -8.19 8.93
CA ASP A 88 -15.79 -6.99 9.64
C ASP A 88 -16.35 -5.94 8.65
N ASP A 89 -17.58 -5.48 8.90
CA ASP A 89 -18.30 -4.49 8.11
C ASP A 89 -18.51 -3.15 8.84
N ASN A 90 -17.61 -2.85 9.79
CA ASN A 90 -17.69 -1.62 10.53
C ASN A 90 -17.74 -0.40 9.57
N PRO A 91 -18.69 0.56 9.78
CA PRO A 91 -18.83 1.71 8.90
C PRO A 91 -17.63 2.67 8.89
N ASN A 92 -16.68 2.49 9.79
CA ASN A 92 -15.44 3.26 9.81
C ASN A 92 -14.39 2.77 8.78
N TYR A 93 -14.64 1.68 8.04
CA TYR A 93 -13.78 1.33 6.90
C TYR A 93 -14.00 2.28 5.74
N LEU A 94 -12.99 3.05 5.40
CA LEU A 94 -12.98 3.98 4.28
C LEU A 94 -12.59 3.26 2.99
N ASP A 95 -13.32 3.51 1.91
CA ASP A 95 -12.94 3.04 0.59
C ASP A 95 -11.70 3.79 0.10
N PRO A 96 -10.60 3.10 -0.26
CA PRO A 96 -9.39 3.76 -0.73
C PRO A 96 -9.52 4.49 -2.07
N CYS A 97 -10.56 4.20 -2.85
CA CYS A 97 -10.82 4.88 -4.13
C CYS A 97 -11.68 6.14 -3.95
N ASP A 98 -12.60 6.13 -2.98
CA ASP A 98 -13.57 7.21 -2.76
C ASP A 98 -13.07 8.23 -1.73
N ASN A 99 -12.03 7.91 -0.98
CA ASN A 99 -11.49 8.76 0.07
C ASN A 99 -10.02 9.10 -0.18
N ASP A 100 -9.67 10.37 -0.06
CA ASP A 100 -8.28 10.75 0.00
C ASP A 100 -7.69 10.35 1.36
N TYR A 101 -6.94 9.27 1.36
CA TYR A 101 -6.32 8.73 2.57
C TYR A 101 -5.33 9.69 3.23
N ASN A 102 -4.82 10.70 2.52
CA ASN A 102 -3.99 11.73 3.12
C ASN A 102 -4.75 12.61 4.13
N ASN A 103 -6.09 12.63 4.06
CA ASN A 103 -6.92 13.30 5.05
C ASN A 103 -7.10 12.47 6.34
N HIS A 104 -6.92 11.15 6.25
CA HIS A 104 -7.19 10.21 7.33
C HIS A 104 -5.94 9.58 7.93
N PHE A 105 -4.82 9.57 7.17
CA PHE A 105 -3.56 8.97 7.57
C PHE A 105 -2.37 9.87 7.27
N PHE A 106 -1.26 9.58 7.92
CA PHE A 106 0.05 10.15 7.62
C PHE A 106 1.14 9.11 7.93
N ARG A 107 2.35 9.36 7.45
CA ARG A 107 3.53 8.63 7.89
C ARG A 107 4.39 9.53 8.77
N ASP A 108 4.90 8.98 9.86
CA ASP A 108 5.86 9.68 10.69
C ASP A 108 7.25 9.74 10.03
N LYS A 109 8.22 10.33 10.73
CA LYS A 109 9.62 10.45 10.27
C LYS A 109 10.28 9.11 9.95
N ASP A 110 9.82 8.02 10.55
CA ASP A 110 10.33 6.66 10.38
C ASP A 110 9.53 5.86 9.35
N GLY A 111 8.49 6.46 8.74
CA GLY A 111 7.64 5.86 7.71
C GLY A 111 6.45 5.06 8.25
N CYS A 112 6.25 5.02 9.58
CA CYS A 112 5.13 4.32 10.20
C CYS A 112 3.81 5.02 9.89
N ILE A 113 2.76 4.22 9.63
CA ILE A 113 1.41 4.71 9.33
C ILE A 113 0.66 5.02 10.61
N HIS A 114 0.08 6.21 10.67
CA HIS A 114 -0.76 6.68 11.77
C HIS A 114 -2.09 7.23 11.27
N GLY A 115 -3.16 7.03 12.04
CA GLY A 115 -4.46 7.66 11.78
C GLY A 115 -4.52 9.10 12.29
N LYS A 116 -5.17 9.99 11.54
CA LYS A 116 -5.46 11.39 11.90
C LYS A 116 -6.88 11.59 12.39
N THR A 117 -7.81 10.86 11.79
CA THR A 117 -9.24 10.94 12.09
C THR A 117 -9.68 9.72 12.89
N GLU A 118 -10.88 9.74 13.41
CA GLU A 118 -11.47 8.62 14.14
C GLU A 118 -11.51 7.36 13.29
N GLN A 119 -11.95 7.45 12.03
CA GLN A 119 -11.92 6.35 11.06
C GLN A 119 -10.48 5.89 10.77
N GLY A 120 -9.56 6.84 10.54
CA GLY A 120 -8.15 6.51 10.30
C GLY A 120 -7.50 5.80 11.48
N MET A 121 -7.78 6.23 12.71
CA MET A 121 -7.29 5.56 13.92
C MET A 121 -7.90 4.17 14.10
N PHE A 122 -9.21 4.03 13.85
CA PHE A 122 -9.88 2.75 13.86
C PHE A 122 -9.24 1.77 12.86
N MET A 123 -9.12 2.18 11.58
CA MET A 123 -8.52 1.33 10.54
C MET A 123 -7.07 0.99 10.84
N ALA A 124 -6.26 1.96 11.31
CA ALA A 124 -4.86 1.74 11.63
C ALA A 124 -4.69 0.66 12.72
N LYS A 125 -5.56 0.66 13.72
CA LYS A 125 -5.59 -0.35 14.79
C LYS A 125 -6.12 -1.68 14.28
N GLN A 126 -7.30 -1.70 13.68
CA GLN A 126 -8.02 -2.93 13.29
C GLN A 126 -7.28 -3.71 12.20
N MET A 127 -6.71 -3.01 11.22
CA MET A 127 -5.99 -3.60 10.11
C MET A 127 -4.47 -3.69 10.34
N CYS A 128 -3.99 -3.40 11.54
CA CYS A 128 -2.57 -3.44 11.91
C CYS A 128 -1.67 -2.62 10.95
N LEU A 129 -2.12 -1.41 10.53
CA LEU A 129 -1.39 -0.61 9.55
C LEU A 129 -0.06 -0.04 10.07
N SER A 130 0.14 -0.01 11.39
CA SER A 130 1.38 0.47 12.02
C SER A 130 2.52 -0.56 12.07
N LEU A 131 2.37 -1.72 11.42
CA LEU A 131 3.44 -2.73 11.38
C LEU A 131 4.73 -2.14 10.80
N ARG A 132 5.85 -2.33 11.52
CA ARG A 132 7.18 -1.85 11.12
C ARG A 132 7.58 -2.27 9.70
N ARG A 133 7.13 -3.43 9.26
CA ARG A 133 7.35 -3.93 7.90
C ARG A 133 6.92 -2.91 6.83
N TYR A 134 5.75 -2.28 6.97
CA TYR A 134 5.26 -1.29 6.00
C TYR A 134 6.10 -0.02 5.98
N ALA A 135 6.62 0.39 7.13
CA ALA A 135 7.56 1.51 7.24
C ALA A 135 8.89 1.19 6.55
N ILE A 136 9.44 -0.01 6.74
CA ILE A 136 10.67 -0.46 6.08
C ILE A 136 10.51 -0.45 4.56
N MET A 137 9.42 -1.00 4.03
CA MET A 137 9.14 -1.03 2.59
C MET A 137 9.04 0.39 2.00
N TRP A 138 8.31 1.27 2.68
CA TRP A 138 8.19 2.66 2.26
C TRP A 138 9.56 3.37 2.25
N ASN A 139 10.39 3.19 3.28
CA ASN A 139 11.73 3.77 3.34
C ASN A 139 12.63 3.23 2.22
N LEU A 140 12.55 1.94 1.89
CA LEU A 140 13.27 1.34 0.77
C LEU A 140 12.88 2.02 -0.55
N GLU A 141 11.59 2.18 -0.83
CA GLU A 141 11.10 2.89 -2.02
C GLU A 141 11.60 4.35 -2.08
N GLN A 142 11.58 5.07 -0.94
CA GLN A 142 12.10 6.45 -0.89
C GLN A 142 13.61 6.51 -1.15
N LEU A 143 14.38 5.54 -0.67
CA LEU A 143 15.82 5.44 -0.92
C LEU A 143 16.10 5.10 -2.38
N GLU A 144 15.38 4.15 -2.97
CA GLU A 144 15.54 3.77 -4.39
C GLU A 144 15.30 4.97 -5.31
N ILE A 145 14.24 5.73 -5.08
CA ILE A 145 13.95 6.96 -5.85
C ILE A 145 15.13 7.96 -5.75
N ARG A 146 15.71 8.15 -4.57
CA ARG A 146 16.83 9.07 -4.36
C ARG A 146 18.11 8.56 -4.99
N ILE A 147 18.41 7.27 -4.86
CA ILE A 147 19.56 6.60 -5.45
C ILE A 147 19.51 6.76 -6.98
N ASP A 148 18.37 6.49 -7.59
CA ASP A 148 18.21 6.57 -9.04
C ASP A 148 18.37 8.00 -9.56
N ARG A 149 17.81 8.99 -8.86
CA ARG A 149 18.01 10.41 -9.20
C ARG A 149 19.49 10.82 -9.18
N ILE A 150 20.25 10.38 -8.16
CA ILE A 150 21.68 10.66 -8.08
C ILE A 150 22.44 9.96 -9.20
N ARG A 151 22.14 8.68 -9.47
CA ARG A 151 22.78 7.90 -10.54
C ARG A 151 22.63 8.55 -11.91
N GLN A 152 21.46 9.17 -12.20
CA GLN A 152 21.21 9.85 -13.47
C GLN A 152 22.15 11.03 -13.71
N VAL A 153 22.56 11.74 -12.65
CA VAL A 153 23.39 12.95 -12.77
C VAL A 153 24.85 12.71 -12.34
N LEU A 154 25.21 11.53 -11.87
CA LEU A 154 26.50 11.24 -11.22
C LEU A 154 27.70 11.47 -12.16
N LYS A 155 27.57 11.21 -13.47
CA LYS A 155 28.64 11.46 -14.45
C LYS A 155 28.96 12.94 -14.56
N GLN A 156 27.99 13.82 -14.34
CA GLN A 156 28.12 15.29 -14.41
C GLN A 156 28.48 15.90 -13.02
N LYS A 157 28.15 15.18 -11.93
CA LYS A 157 28.32 15.61 -10.55
C LYS A 157 28.97 14.54 -9.69
N PRO A 158 30.26 14.24 -9.92
CA PRO A 158 30.97 13.18 -9.21
C PRO A 158 31.10 13.44 -7.70
N GLU A 159 30.97 14.70 -7.26
CA GLU A 159 30.91 15.09 -5.85
C GLU A 159 29.75 14.46 -5.08
N LEU A 160 28.73 13.90 -5.75
CA LEU A 160 27.61 13.19 -5.14
C LEU A 160 27.93 11.74 -4.73
N ASN A 161 29.11 11.20 -5.08
CA ASN A 161 29.52 9.84 -4.72
C ASN A 161 29.43 9.52 -3.21
N PRO A 162 29.86 10.40 -2.28
CA PRO A 162 29.72 10.12 -0.85
C PRO A 162 28.25 9.99 -0.42
N ILE A 163 27.39 10.84 -0.95
CA ILE A 163 25.95 10.80 -0.66
C ILE A 163 25.33 9.50 -1.20
N LEU A 164 25.69 9.10 -2.42
CA LEU A 164 25.24 7.82 -2.99
C LEU A 164 25.67 6.65 -2.12
N SER A 165 26.92 6.63 -1.65
CA SER A 165 27.44 5.56 -0.79
C SER A 165 26.68 5.49 0.54
N GLU A 166 26.34 6.62 1.15
CA GLU A 166 25.52 6.65 2.37
C GLU A 166 24.11 6.10 2.13
N LEU A 167 23.45 6.51 1.02
CA LEU A 167 22.11 6.00 0.69
C LEU A 167 22.11 4.50 0.42
N LEU A 168 23.12 3.97 -0.26
CA LEU A 168 23.29 2.54 -0.51
C LEU A 168 23.51 1.75 0.79
N SER A 169 24.29 2.29 1.73
CA SER A 169 24.46 1.69 3.05
C SER A 169 23.14 1.62 3.81
N LYS A 170 22.39 2.72 3.85
CA LYS A 170 21.05 2.76 4.47
C LYS A 170 20.07 1.78 3.81
N HIS A 171 20.08 1.70 2.47
CA HIS A 171 19.25 0.76 1.73
C HIS A 171 19.58 -0.69 2.14
N TYR A 172 20.85 -1.05 2.21
CA TYR A 172 21.30 -2.37 2.66
C TYR A 172 20.79 -2.70 4.08
N ASP A 173 20.87 -1.73 5.02
CA ASP A 173 20.41 -1.91 6.39
C ASP A 173 18.91 -2.16 6.47
N TYR A 174 18.10 -1.44 5.65
CA TYR A 174 16.66 -1.67 5.56
C TYR A 174 16.31 -3.03 4.94
N VAL A 175 17.03 -3.46 3.89
CA VAL A 175 16.86 -4.81 3.31
C VAL A 175 17.15 -5.89 4.35
N LYS A 176 18.22 -5.71 5.14
CA LYS A 176 18.56 -6.62 6.23
C LYS A 176 17.46 -6.64 7.31
N SER A 177 16.94 -5.48 7.69
CA SER A 177 15.86 -5.35 8.66
C SER A 177 14.57 -6.02 8.17
N LEU A 178 14.26 -5.92 6.87
CA LEU A 178 13.08 -6.56 6.28
C LEU A 178 13.12 -8.09 6.43
N ARG A 179 14.30 -8.70 6.32
CA ARG A 179 14.49 -10.15 6.50
C ARG A 179 14.24 -10.61 7.93
N LEU A 180 14.51 -9.76 8.92
CA LEU A 180 14.32 -10.07 10.33
C LEU A 180 12.85 -9.93 10.80
N HIS A 181 12.00 -9.31 9.99
CA HIS A 181 10.58 -9.05 10.29
C HIS A 181 9.62 -9.80 9.34
N GLN A 182 10.10 -10.92 8.78
CA GLN A 182 9.27 -11.81 7.95
C GLN A 182 8.37 -12.69 8.80
#